data_864a39f3a44b2a89144137a625c80d5c
#
_entry.id   864a39f3a44b2a89144137a625c80d5c
#
_cell.length_a   1.000
_cell.length_b   1.000
_cell.length_c   1.000
_cell.angle_alpha   90.00
_cell.angle_beta   90.00
_cell.angle_gamma   90.00
#
_symmetry.space_group_name_H-M   'P 1'
#
loop_
_entity.id
_entity.type
_entity.pdbx_description
1 polymer ?
#
loop_
_entity_poly.entity_id
_entity_poly.type
_entity_poly.pdbx_seq_one_letter_code
_entity_poly.pdbx_strand_id
1 'polypeptide(L)'
;MKKSDREIMEILEAFDATGSAHSAAGLSGVDAKTVRRYVAARDAGAPVTGPGRRPRMLDPFLPKIEEWVERSSGKVRADVVHERLAAQGFAGTERTTRRAVARAKAAWRAGHRRTYRPWITEPGLWLQFDWGEGPKVPGPDGSPRRTWLFCAWLAWSRVRVVIPVWDQTLPTLITCLDATLHRLGGVPTYVLTDNPRTVSIDHVAGVPVRHPQIVEVGRHYGMQVHTCVPFDPESKGGTEATVKIAKADLVPTDANLRDDYASFAELETACETFTDKVNARRHRESARVPDEALVEERARLHVLPSAPHTMALGQTRSVNTDQTVRFGSVRYSTPPGVAAG
;
A
#
# COMPACT_ATOMS: atom_id res chain seq x y z
N MET A 1 -17.42 26.66 -43.32
CA MET A 1 -17.17 26.44 -41.90
C MET A 1 -16.64 25.02 -41.69
N LYS A 2 -15.62 24.81 -40.87
CA LYS A 2 -15.09 23.48 -40.58
C LYS A 2 -16.04 22.78 -39.60
N LYS A 3 -16.49 21.55 -39.89
CA LYS A 3 -17.39 20.78 -39.06
C LYS A 3 -16.64 20.25 -37.82
N SER A 4 -17.34 20.16 -36.69
CA SER A 4 -16.81 19.53 -35.48
C SER A 4 -16.71 18.02 -35.65
N ASP A 5 -15.89 17.36 -34.85
CA ASP A 5 -15.72 15.90 -34.89
C ASP A 5 -17.05 15.16 -34.65
N ARG A 6 -17.92 15.69 -33.81
CA ARG A 6 -19.26 15.17 -33.56
C ARG A 6 -20.15 15.25 -34.80
N GLU A 7 -20.21 16.42 -35.44
CA GLU A 7 -20.98 16.60 -36.69
C GLU A 7 -20.47 15.67 -37.82
N ILE A 8 -19.13 15.41 -37.87
CA ILE A 8 -18.55 14.49 -38.83
C ILE A 8 -18.99 13.07 -38.58
N MET A 9 -19.02 12.64 -37.31
CA MET A 9 -19.51 11.29 -36.94
C MET A 9 -21.01 11.15 -37.26
N GLU A 10 -21.84 12.13 -36.92
CA GLU A 10 -23.26 12.16 -37.28
C GLU A 10 -23.51 12.05 -38.79
N ILE A 11 -22.67 12.71 -39.61
CA ILE A 11 -22.73 12.59 -41.07
C ILE A 11 -22.39 11.19 -41.56
N LEU A 12 -21.37 10.54 -40.99
CA LEU A 12 -20.96 9.18 -41.35
C LEU A 12 -21.98 8.14 -40.91
N GLU A 13 -22.54 8.28 -39.70
CA GLU A 13 -23.64 7.41 -39.19
C GLU A 13 -24.90 7.54 -40.08
N ALA A 14 -25.27 8.76 -40.46
CA ALA A 14 -26.38 8.99 -41.37
C ALA A 14 -26.15 8.33 -42.75
N PHE A 15 -24.92 8.35 -43.26
CA PHE A 15 -24.57 7.67 -44.50
C PHE A 15 -24.63 6.14 -44.35
N ASP A 16 -24.11 5.60 -43.25
CA ASP A 16 -24.13 4.15 -43.01
C ASP A 16 -25.58 3.63 -42.86
N ALA A 17 -26.47 4.43 -42.28
CA ALA A 17 -27.89 4.10 -42.14
C ALA A 17 -28.70 4.16 -43.46
N THR A 18 -28.29 5.06 -44.38
CA THR A 18 -29.07 5.32 -45.62
C THR A 18 -28.47 4.80 -46.90
N GLY A 19 -27.15 4.50 -46.91
CA GLY A 19 -26.39 4.09 -48.08
C GLY A 19 -26.31 5.17 -49.18
N SER A 20 -26.85 6.37 -48.96
CA SER A 20 -27.00 7.44 -49.96
C SER A 20 -26.50 8.78 -49.43
N ALA A 21 -25.56 9.38 -50.14
CA ALA A 21 -25.02 10.71 -49.79
C ALA A 21 -26.10 11.80 -49.81
N HIS A 22 -27.13 11.63 -50.63
CA HIS A 22 -28.22 12.59 -50.71
C HIS A 22 -29.17 12.50 -49.51
N SER A 23 -29.52 11.27 -49.13
CA SER A 23 -30.36 11.02 -47.97
C SER A 23 -29.65 11.38 -46.65
N ALA A 24 -28.37 11.02 -46.51
CA ALA A 24 -27.54 11.39 -45.39
C ALA A 24 -27.39 12.93 -45.24
N ALA A 25 -27.26 13.64 -46.38
CA ALA A 25 -27.21 15.08 -46.42
C ALA A 25 -28.50 15.72 -45.84
N GLY A 26 -29.64 15.16 -46.20
CA GLY A 26 -30.96 15.62 -45.67
C GLY A 26 -31.09 15.37 -44.15
N LEU A 27 -30.61 14.22 -43.65
CA LEU A 27 -30.68 13.89 -42.22
C LEU A 27 -29.70 14.73 -41.38
N SER A 28 -28.51 14.97 -41.86
CA SER A 28 -27.47 15.71 -41.10
C SER A 28 -27.40 17.20 -41.39
N GLY A 29 -28.31 17.74 -42.25
CA GLY A 29 -28.38 19.16 -42.56
C GLY A 29 -27.15 19.71 -43.25
N VAL A 30 -26.49 18.92 -44.10
CA VAL A 30 -25.28 19.30 -44.85
C VAL A 30 -25.46 19.06 -46.36
N ASP A 31 -24.55 19.60 -47.16
CA ASP A 31 -24.53 19.34 -48.61
C ASP A 31 -24.01 17.89 -48.91
N ALA A 32 -24.61 17.22 -49.91
CA ALA A 32 -24.26 15.88 -50.32
C ALA A 32 -22.76 15.75 -50.76
N LYS A 33 -22.15 16.83 -51.27
CA LYS A 33 -20.73 16.91 -51.56
C LYS A 33 -19.88 16.79 -50.29
N THR A 34 -20.37 17.36 -49.18
CA THR A 34 -19.70 17.26 -47.86
C THR A 34 -19.77 15.83 -47.36
N VAL A 35 -20.90 15.14 -47.47
CA VAL A 35 -21.02 13.72 -47.13
C VAL A 35 -20.05 12.87 -47.93
N ARG A 36 -20.06 12.97 -49.26
CA ARG A 36 -19.12 12.21 -50.14
C ARG A 36 -17.67 12.44 -49.77
N ARG A 37 -17.28 13.68 -49.42
CA ARG A 37 -15.93 13.98 -49.00
C ARG A 37 -15.49 13.24 -47.74
N TYR A 38 -16.37 13.19 -46.72
CA TYR A 38 -16.03 12.50 -45.47
C TYR A 38 -16.08 10.98 -45.61
N VAL A 39 -17.00 10.43 -46.40
CA VAL A 39 -17.09 9.01 -46.74
C VAL A 39 -15.84 8.58 -47.52
N ALA A 40 -15.45 9.31 -48.60
CA ALA A 40 -14.25 9.02 -49.35
C ALA A 40 -12.97 9.09 -48.49
N ALA A 41 -12.88 10.03 -47.55
CA ALA A 41 -11.76 10.11 -46.62
C ALA A 41 -11.71 8.92 -45.67
N ARG A 42 -12.86 8.47 -45.13
CA ARG A 42 -12.96 7.28 -44.30
C ARG A 42 -12.56 6.02 -45.05
N ASP A 43 -13.11 5.83 -46.24
CA ASP A 43 -12.88 4.63 -47.08
C ASP A 43 -11.44 4.54 -47.57
N ALA A 44 -10.78 5.69 -47.71
CA ALA A 44 -9.33 5.78 -47.97
C ALA A 44 -8.45 5.62 -46.72
N GLY A 45 -9.02 5.36 -45.55
CA GLY A 45 -8.29 5.26 -44.28
C GLY A 45 -7.66 6.59 -43.80
N ALA A 46 -8.10 7.72 -44.39
CA ALA A 46 -7.61 9.04 -44.03
C ALA A 46 -8.34 9.54 -42.76
N PRO A 47 -7.68 10.30 -41.86
CA PRO A 47 -8.34 10.84 -40.69
C PRO A 47 -9.44 11.80 -41.08
N VAL A 48 -10.67 11.44 -40.82
CA VAL A 48 -11.89 12.24 -41.11
C VAL A 48 -12.11 13.35 -40.08
N THR A 49 -11.55 13.19 -38.89
CA THR A 49 -11.67 14.10 -37.77
C THR A 49 -10.33 14.76 -37.43
N GLY A 50 -10.37 15.99 -36.96
CA GLY A 50 -9.19 16.77 -36.55
C GLY A 50 -8.39 17.39 -37.71
N PRO A 51 -7.48 18.31 -37.44
CA PRO A 51 -6.52 18.81 -38.39
C PRO A 51 -5.49 17.74 -38.65
N GLY A 52 -5.18 17.45 -39.94
CA GLY A 52 -4.06 16.59 -40.30
C GLY A 52 -2.80 17.06 -39.58
N ARG A 53 -2.24 16.21 -38.73
CA ARG A 53 -1.05 16.54 -37.93
C ARG A 53 0.15 16.69 -38.86
N ARG A 54 0.74 17.89 -38.89
CA ARG A 54 2.02 18.09 -39.62
C ARG A 54 3.08 17.20 -38.97
N PRO A 55 3.84 16.42 -39.75
CA PRO A 55 4.97 15.64 -39.22
C PRO A 55 5.92 16.55 -38.47
N ARG A 56 6.32 16.10 -37.27
CA ARG A 56 7.29 16.81 -36.44
C ARG A 56 8.64 16.10 -36.54
N MET A 57 9.71 16.85 -36.46
CA MET A 57 11.10 16.34 -36.48
C MET A 57 11.34 15.22 -35.45
N LEU A 58 10.58 15.23 -34.34
CA LEU A 58 10.68 14.24 -33.27
C LEU A 58 9.88 12.96 -33.56
N ASP A 59 8.90 12.98 -34.46
CA ASP A 59 7.98 11.84 -34.67
C ASP A 59 8.70 10.52 -34.99
N PRO A 60 9.79 10.48 -35.80
CA PRO A 60 10.56 9.26 -36.04
C PRO A 60 11.23 8.67 -34.77
N PHE A 61 11.47 9.50 -33.78
CA PHE A 61 12.15 9.12 -32.53
C PHE A 61 11.21 8.75 -31.38
N LEU A 62 9.90 8.96 -31.53
CA LEU A 62 8.93 8.67 -30.47
C LEU A 62 8.94 7.21 -30.01
N PRO A 63 8.99 6.19 -30.91
CA PRO A 63 9.06 4.80 -30.49
C PRO A 63 10.29 4.50 -29.63
N LYS A 64 11.43 5.16 -29.95
CA LYS A 64 12.67 5.00 -29.17
C LYS A 64 12.56 5.62 -27.76
N ILE A 65 11.90 6.76 -27.64
CA ILE A 65 11.64 7.40 -26.36
C ILE A 65 10.72 6.50 -25.50
N GLU A 66 9.70 5.91 -26.10
CA GLU A 66 8.77 4.98 -25.43
C GLU A 66 9.50 3.73 -24.97
N GLU A 67 10.35 3.11 -25.79
CA GLU A 67 11.20 1.97 -25.43
C GLU A 67 12.09 2.29 -24.21
N TRP A 68 12.74 3.46 -24.19
CA TRP A 68 13.61 3.83 -23.08
C TRP A 68 12.82 4.13 -21.79
N VAL A 69 11.65 4.70 -21.91
CA VAL A 69 10.74 4.90 -20.76
C VAL A 69 10.29 3.56 -20.20
N GLU A 70 9.90 2.60 -21.04
CA GLU A 70 9.52 1.25 -20.66
C GLU A 70 10.66 0.53 -19.94
N ARG A 71 11.83 0.42 -20.57
CA ARG A 71 13.02 -0.24 -20.02
C ARG A 71 13.49 0.33 -18.69
N SER A 72 13.29 1.64 -18.48
CA SER A 72 13.67 2.32 -17.23
C SER A 72 12.56 2.33 -16.19
N SER A 73 11.42 1.68 -16.44
CA SER A 73 10.23 1.76 -15.57
C SER A 73 9.86 3.21 -15.26
N GLY A 74 9.85 4.06 -16.30
CA GLY A 74 9.52 5.48 -16.20
C GLY A 74 10.60 6.37 -15.56
N LYS A 75 11.79 5.87 -15.24
CA LYS A 75 12.85 6.61 -14.50
C LYS A 75 13.82 7.38 -15.41
N VAL A 76 13.93 7.07 -16.71
CA VAL A 76 14.90 7.68 -17.61
C VAL A 76 14.84 9.22 -17.57
N ARG A 77 15.99 9.87 -17.53
CA ARG A 77 16.09 11.34 -17.52
C ARG A 77 15.99 11.92 -18.94
N ALA A 78 15.32 13.06 -19.06
CA ALA A 78 15.06 13.67 -20.36
C ALA A 78 16.32 14.26 -21.02
N ASP A 79 17.29 14.73 -20.24
CA ASP A 79 18.60 15.18 -20.70
C ASP A 79 19.38 14.03 -21.36
N VAL A 80 19.47 12.87 -20.68
CA VAL A 80 20.12 11.67 -21.22
C VAL A 80 19.44 11.18 -22.51
N VAL A 81 18.10 11.24 -22.56
CA VAL A 81 17.34 10.93 -23.78
C VAL A 81 17.71 11.91 -24.89
N HIS A 82 17.82 13.21 -24.60
CA HIS A 82 18.18 14.22 -25.59
C HIS A 82 19.57 13.98 -26.19
N GLU A 83 20.57 13.74 -25.35
CA GLU A 83 21.94 13.41 -25.77
C GLU A 83 21.95 12.19 -26.71
N ARG A 84 21.22 11.12 -26.34
CA ARG A 84 21.13 9.92 -27.18
C ARG A 84 20.41 10.14 -28.53
N LEU A 85 19.37 10.98 -28.54
CA LEU A 85 18.67 11.35 -29.76
C LEU A 85 19.54 12.23 -30.65
N ALA A 86 20.27 13.18 -30.07
CA ALA A 86 21.23 14.02 -30.83
C ALA A 86 22.31 13.17 -31.51
N ALA A 87 22.85 12.15 -30.79
CA ALA A 87 23.77 11.18 -31.38
C ALA A 87 23.17 10.34 -32.51
N GLN A 88 21.85 10.25 -32.60
CA GLN A 88 21.09 9.58 -33.69
C GLN A 88 20.57 10.55 -34.77
N GLY A 89 21.05 11.78 -34.76
CA GLY A 89 20.71 12.79 -35.77
C GLY A 89 19.50 13.68 -35.47
N PHE A 90 19.00 13.67 -34.24
CA PHE A 90 17.95 14.60 -33.85
C PHE A 90 18.51 16.01 -33.65
N ALA A 91 18.13 16.94 -34.48
CA ALA A 91 18.58 18.34 -34.45
C ALA A 91 17.59 19.28 -33.70
N GLY A 92 16.64 18.74 -32.94
CA GLY A 92 15.67 19.53 -32.21
C GLY A 92 16.17 19.99 -30.85
N THR A 93 15.37 20.81 -30.15
CA THR A 93 15.75 21.37 -28.86
C THR A 93 15.49 20.38 -27.70
N GLU A 94 16.27 20.48 -26.65
CA GLU A 94 16.07 19.72 -25.37
C GLU A 94 14.65 19.90 -24.83
N ARG A 95 14.08 21.10 -24.92
CA ARG A 95 12.69 21.37 -24.50
C ARG A 95 11.68 20.49 -25.23
N THR A 96 11.91 20.23 -26.54
CA THR A 96 11.05 19.34 -27.35
C THR A 96 11.15 17.90 -26.85
N THR A 97 12.38 17.41 -26.61
CA THR A 97 12.63 16.08 -26.05
C THR A 97 12.02 15.95 -24.65
N ARG A 98 12.22 16.93 -23.78
CA ARG A 98 11.68 16.93 -22.41
C ARG A 98 10.16 16.81 -22.38
N ARG A 99 9.46 17.50 -23.31
CA ARG A 99 7.99 17.38 -23.45
C ARG A 99 7.57 16.00 -23.96
N ALA A 100 8.30 15.40 -24.87
CA ALA A 100 8.01 14.07 -25.38
C ALA A 100 8.24 12.99 -24.31
N VAL A 101 9.37 13.06 -23.60
CA VAL A 101 9.67 12.16 -22.47
C VAL A 101 8.60 12.29 -21.37
N ALA A 102 8.18 13.50 -21.04
CA ALA A 102 7.11 13.74 -20.06
C ALA A 102 5.79 13.09 -20.51
N ARG A 103 5.45 13.20 -21.82
CA ARG A 103 4.26 12.55 -22.40
C ARG A 103 4.35 11.03 -22.37
N ALA A 104 5.49 10.47 -22.79
CA ALA A 104 5.72 9.02 -22.78
C ALA A 104 5.66 8.47 -21.35
N LYS A 105 6.26 9.17 -20.37
CA LYS A 105 6.14 8.82 -18.94
C LYS A 105 4.71 8.90 -18.42
N ALA A 106 3.93 9.88 -18.87
CA ALA A 106 2.53 10.00 -18.49
C ALA A 106 1.69 8.85 -19.06
N ALA A 107 1.91 8.48 -20.32
CA ALA A 107 1.28 7.33 -20.97
C ALA A 107 1.68 6.01 -20.28
N TRP A 108 2.97 5.84 -20.01
CA TRP A 108 3.49 4.68 -19.27
C TRP A 108 2.83 4.55 -17.90
N ARG A 109 2.77 5.64 -17.11
CA ARG A 109 2.10 5.65 -15.80
C ARG A 109 0.60 5.34 -15.92
N ALA A 110 -0.07 5.80 -16.97
CA ALA A 110 -1.49 5.51 -17.20
C ALA A 110 -1.72 4.03 -17.51
N GLY A 111 -0.85 3.40 -18.33
CA GLY A 111 -0.89 1.97 -18.62
C GLY A 111 -0.47 1.08 -17.44
N HIS A 112 0.41 1.60 -16.58
CA HIS A 112 0.89 0.91 -15.38
C HIS A 112 0.21 1.43 -14.11
N ARG A 113 -0.86 2.22 -14.23
CA ARG A 113 -1.74 2.49 -13.08
C ARG A 113 -2.31 1.16 -12.65
N ARG A 114 -1.76 0.65 -11.53
CA ARG A 114 -2.44 -0.39 -10.77
C ARG A 114 -3.85 0.12 -10.53
N THR A 115 -4.84 -0.61 -11.02
CA THR A 115 -6.22 -0.40 -10.61
C THR A 115 -6.22 -0.76 -9.14
N TYR A 116 -6.07 0.25 -8.27
CA TYR A 116 -6.24 0.06 -6.84
C TYR A 116 -7.69 -0.35 -6.65
N ARG A 117 -7.93 -1.65 -6.57
CA ARG A 117 -9.18 -2.16 -6.03
C ARG A 117 -9.03 -2.01 -4.52
N PRO A 118 -9.81 -1.12 -3.87
CA PRO A 118 -9.80 -1.09 -2.43
C PRO A 118 -10.11 -2.51 -1.95
N TRP A 119 -9.27 -3.05 -1.10
CA TRP A 119 -9.52 -4.35 -0.51
C TRP A 119 -10.76 -4.24 0.37
N ILE A 120 -11.91 -4.58 -0.23
CA ILE A 120 -13.21 -4.59 0.44
C ILE A 120 -13.28 -5.93 1.15
N THR A 121 -13.21 -5.89 2.45
CA THR A 121 -13.34 -7.07 3.31
C THR A 121 -14.64 -6.97 4.10
N GLU A 122 -15.14 -8.12 4.54
CA GLU A 122 -16.22 -8.16 5.52
C GLU A 122 -15.71 -7.80 6.92
N PRO A 123 -16.59 -7.27 7.80
CA PRO A 123 -16.21 -6.92 9.15
C PRO A 123 -15.76 -8.15 9.94
N GLY A 124 -14.74 -7.99 10.77
CA GLY A 124 -14.21 -9.02 11.66
C GLY A 124 -13.30 -10.06 10.97
N LEU A 125 -13.02 -9.94 9.66
CA LEU A 125 -12.23 -10.95 8.97
C LEU A 125 -10.72 -10.74 9.10
N TRP A 126 -10.20 -9.55 8.81
CA TRP A 126 -8.78 -9.37 8.57
C TRP A 126 -8.15 -8.28 9.44
N LEU A 127 -7.14 -8.66 10.20
CA LEU A 127 -6.13 -7.79 10.79
C LEU A 127 -4.84 -7.92 9.99
N GLN A 128 -4.20 -6.83 9.67
CA GLN A 128 -2.86 -6.82 9.11
C GLN A 128 -1.90 -6.19 10.08
N PHE A 129 -0.66 -6.65 10.13
CA PHE A 129 0.40 -5.96 10.87
C PHE A 129 1.72 -5.95 10.10
N ASP A 130 2.53 -4.96 10.41
CA ASP A 130 3.87 -4.78 9.86
C ASP A 130 4.74 -4.01 10.84
N TRP A 131 6.05 -4.03 10.61
CA TRP A 131 7.04 -3.34 11.42
C TRP A 131 7.58 -2.09 10.73
N GLY A 132 7.62 -0.98 11.44
CA GLY A 132 8.32 0.23 11.06
C GLY A 132 9.55 0.45 11.94
N GLU A 133 10.61 1.01 11.38
CA GLU A 133 11.72 1.52 12.20
C GLU A 133 11.24 2.77 12.94
N GLY A 134 11.34 2.76 14.27
CA GLY A 134 11.01 3.86 15.15
C GLY A 134 12.19 4.82 15.39
N PRO A 135 11.97 5.86 16.18
CA PRO A 135 13.03 6.78 16.59
C PRO A 135 14.06 6.10 17.49
N LYS A 136 15.22 6.72 17.63
CA LYS A 136 16.13 6.36 18.72
C LYS A 136 15.68 7.09 19.99
N VAL A 137 15.61 6.37 21.10
CA VAL A 137 15.30 6.93 22.41
C VAL A 137 16.33 6.48 23.43
N PRO A 138 16.53 7.21 24.54
CA PRO A 138 17.44 6.77 25.60
C PRO A 138 17.06 5.40 26.13
N GLY A 139 18.03 4.48 26.15
CA GLY A 139 17.91 3.19 26.80
C GLY A 139 18.06 3.29 28.32
N PRO A 140 17.97 2.15 29.04
CA PRO A 140 18.16 2.12 30.50
C PRO A 140 19.53 2.66 30.98
N ASP A 141 20.53 2.60 30.12
CA ASP A 141 21.89 3.12 30.33
C ASP A 141 22.07 4.58 29.86
N GLY A 142 21.01 5.21 29.37
CA GLY A 142 21.01 6.56 28.80
C GLY A 142 21.57 6.64 27.37
N SER A 143 22.05 5.55 26.80
CA SER A 143 22.53 5.56 25.41
C SER A 143 21.36 5.58 24.40
N PRO A 144 21.49 6.25 23.25
CA PRO A 144 20.46 6.21 22.21
C PRO A 144 20.28 4.80 21.66
N ARG A 145 19.11 4.21 21.88
CA ARG A 145 18.77 2.88 21.42
C ARG A 145 17.68 2.92 20.36
N ARG A 146 17.82 2.12 19.32
CA ARG A 146 16.81 1.95 18.26
C ARG A 146 15.55 1.33 18.82
N THR A 147 14.39 1.84 18.36
CA THR A 147 13.08 1.26 18.61
C THR A 147 12.45 0.78 17.32
N TRP A 148 11.37 0.03 17.46
CA TRP A 148 10.52 -0.42 16.37
C TRP A 148 9.08 0.00 16.65
N LEU A 149 8.32 0.21 15.59
CA LEU A 149 6.89 0.49 15.66
C LEU A 149 6.14 -0.74 15.14
N PHE A 150 5.46 -1.45 16.02
CA PHE A 150 4.46 -2.42 15.61
C PHE A 150 3.24 -1.66 15.10
N CYS A 151 2.86 -1.89 13.86
CA CYS A 151 1.76 -1.20 13.20
C CYS A 151 0.71 -2.22 12.79
N ALA A 152 -0.45 -2.20 13.42
CA ALA A 152 -1.59 -3.04 13.09
C ALA A 152 -2.71 -2.23 12.43
N TRP A 153 -3.48 -2.87 11.56
CA TRP A 153 -4.57 -2.27 10.82
C TRP A 153 -5.70 -3.27 10.61
N LEU A 154 -6.88 -2.96 11.16
CA LEU A 154 -8.09 -3.75 10.97
C LEU A 154 -8.75 -3.33 9.64
N ALA A 155 -8.92 -4.31 8.75
CA ALA A 155 -9.14 -4.02 7.34
C ALA A 155 -10.49 -3.39 7.00
N TRP A 156 -11.55 -3.68 7.75
CA TRP A 156 -12.89 -3.15 7.45
C TRP A 156 -13.13 -1.78 8.10
N SER A 157 -12.95 -1.64 9.41
CA SER A 157 -13.11 -0.36 10.12
C SER A 157 -12.01 0.64 9.81
N ARG A 158 -10.86 0.17 9.31
CA ARG A 158 -9.65 0.97 9.10
C ARG A 158 -8.97 1.42 10.39
N VAL A 159 -9.32 0.84 11.52
CA VAL A 159 -8.67 1.12 12.81
C VAL A 159 -7.21 0.75 12.75
N ARG A 160 -6.38 1.63 13.27
CA ARG A 160 -4.93 1.46 13.38
C ARG A 160 -4.52 1.38 14.84
N VAL A 161 -3.51 0.57 15.10
CA VAL A 161 -2.86 0.50 16.42
C VAL A 161 -1.36 0.57 16.18
N VAL A 162 -0.68 1.45 16.90
CA VAL A 162 0.78 1.59 16.82
C VAL A 162 1.36 1.46 18.21
N ILE A 163 2.27 0.50 18.37
CA ILE A 163 2.91 0.18 19.65
C ILE A 163 4.44 0.25 19.47
N PRO A 164 5.17 1.06 20.23
CA PRO A 164 6.62 1.09 20.18
C PRO A 164 7.19 -0.10 20.97
N VAL A 165 8.28 -0.67 20.47
CA VAL A 165 8.97 -1.79 21.12
C VAL A 165 10.49 -1.67 20.93
N TRP A 166 11.24 -2.38 21.77
CA TRP A 166 12.69 -2.44 21.69
C TRP A 166 13.23 -3.45 20.68
N ASP A 167 12.46 -4.48 20.35
CA ASP A 167 12.87 -5.56 19.47
C ASP A 167 11.68 -6.15 18.71
N GLN A 168 11.96 -7.06 17.80
CA GLN A 168 10.97 -7.77 16.97
C GLN A 168 10.96 -9.28 17.28
N THR A 169 11.24 -9.65 18.53
CA THR A 169 11.21 -11.05 18.94
C THR A 169 9.80 -11.63 18.94
N LEU A 170 9.69 -12.94 18.93
CA LEU A 170 8.40 -13.61 18.92
C LEU A 170 7.57 -13.27 20.19
N PRO A 171 8.10 -13.27 21.41
CA PRO A 171 7.36 -12.80 22.58
C PRO A 171 6.86 -11.36 22.45
N THR A 172 7.72 -10.45 21.94
CA THR A 172 7.33 -9.05 21.70
C THR A 172 6.20 -8.95 20.69
N LEU A 173 6.25 -9.71 19.59
CA LEU A 173 5.16 -9.77 18.62
C LEU A 173 3.85 -10.23 19.26
N ILE A 174 3.89 -11.28 20.09
CA ILE A 174 2.67 -11.82 20.73
C ILE A 174 2.11 -10.84 21.75
N THR A 175 2.97 -10.15 22.50
CA THR A 175 2.55 -9.05 23.41
C THR A 175 1.84 -7.93 22.63
N CYS A 176 2.40 -7.52 21.50
CA CYS A 176 1.77 -6.49 20.66
C CYS A 176 0.43 -6.94 20.06
N LEU A 177 0.35 -8.20 19.63
CA LEU A 177 -0.91 -8.77 19.13
C LEU A 177 -1.97 -8.81 20.24
N ASP A 178 -1.62 -9.31 21.43
CA ASP A 178 -2.53 -9.36 22.58
C ASP A 178 -3.07 -7.96 22.93
N ALA A 179 -2.19 -6.99 23.10
CA ALA A 179 -2.57 -5.60 23.36
C ALA A 179 -3.48 -5.03 22.25
N THR A 180 -3.19 -5.36 21.01
CA THR A 180 -4.00 -4.94 19.86
C THR A 180 -5.40 -5.56 19.91
N LEU A 181 -5.51 -6.87 20.15
CA LEU A 181 -6.79 -7.58 20.24
C LEU A 181 -7.64 -7.02 21.39
N HIS A 182 -7.04 -6.73 22.54
CA HIS A 182 -7.72 -6.09 23.67
C HIS A 182 -8.23 -4.69 23.32
N ARG A 183 -7.41 -3.87 22.62
CA ARG A 183 -7.85 -2.55 22.16
C ARG A 183 -9.00 -2.63 21.14
N LEU A 184 -8.98 -3.59 20.26
CA LEU A 184 -10.07 -3.84 19.30
C LEU A 184 -11.34 -4.35 20.01
N GLY A 185 -11.20 -5.02 21.15
CA GLY A 185 -12.29 -5.64 21.90
C GLY A 185 -12.74 -6.98 21.31
N GLY A 186 -11.87 -7.68 20.61
CA GLY A 186 -12.14 -9.00 20.04
C GLY A 186 -11.07 -9.47 19.06
N VAL A 187 -11.24 -10.66 18.52
CA VAL A 187 -10.27 -11.36 17.68
C VAL A 187 -10.78 -11.48 16.24
N PRO A 188 -10.05 -11.00 15.23
CA PRO A 188 -10.39 -11.21 13.83
C PRO A 188 -10.14 -12.67 13.42
N THR A 189 -10.84 -13.14 12.39
CA THR A 189 -10.69 -14.52 11.90
C THR A 189 -9.28 -14.76 11.35
N TYR A 190 -8.72 -13.77 10.65
CA TYR A 190 -7.43 -13.89 9.97
C TYR A 190 -6.49 -12.75 10.36
N VAL A 191 -5.23 -13.09 10.53
CA VAL A 191 -4.13 -12.12 10.70
C VAL A 191 -3.17 -12.28 9.55
N LEU A 192 -2.85 -11.19 8.85
CA LEU A 192 -1.96 -11.17 7.70
C LEU A 192 -0.71 -10.35 8.02
N THR A 193 0.44 -10.90 7.70
CA THR A 193 1.73 -10.20 7.83
C THR A 193 2.65 -10.56 6.67
N ASP A 194 3.78 -9.86 6.56
CA ASP A 194 4.89 -10.35 5.74
C ASP A 194 5.41 -11.69 6.27
N ASN A 195 6.44 -12.21 5.61
CA ASN A 195 7.17 -13.40 6.04
C ASN A 195 8.36 -13.04 6.99
N PRO A 196 8.14 -12.37 8.15
CA PRO A 196 9.23 -12.20 9.09
C PRO A 196 9.64 -13.56 9.63
N ARG A 197 10.91 -13.73 9.95
CA ARG A 197 11.45 -14.99 10.53
C ARG A 197 10.73 -15.41 11.82
N THR A 198 10.08 -14.48 12.50
CA THR A 198 9.23 -14.72 13.68
C THR A 198 7.93 -15.45 13.35
N VAL A 199 7.44 -15.38 12.12
CA VAL A 199 6.19 -16.02 11.68
C VAL A 199 6.44 -17.21 10.77
N SER A 200 7.44 -17.14 9.87
CA SER A 200 7.78 -18.20 8.94
C SER A 200 9.25 -18.57 9.09
N ILE A 201 9.52 -19.87 9.30
CA ILE A 201 10.88 -20.38 9.50
C ILE A 201 11.54 -20.84 8.19
N ASP A 202 10.74 -21.21 7.20
CA ASP A 202 11.22 -21.73 5.91
C ASP A 202 10.15 -21.63 4.82
N HIS A 203 10.53 -21.95 3.57
CA HIS A 203 9.63 -22.10 2.44
C HIS A 203 9.91 -23.41 1.74
N VAL A 204 8.91 -24.29 1.70
CA VAL A 204 8.99 -25.55 0.96
C VAL A 204 8.12 -25.45 -0.29
N ALA A 205 8.71 -25.57 -1.47
CA ALA A 205 8.04 -25.41 -2.76
C ALA A 205 7.23 -24.09 -2.90
N GLY A 206 7.76 -22.98 -2.32
CA GLY A 206 7.10 -21.69 -2.33
C GLY A 206 5.98 -21.51 -1.29
N VAL A 207 5.70 -22.51 -0.48
CA VAL A 207 4.73 -22.45 0.62
C VAL A 207 5.46 -22.10 1.93
N PRO A 208 5.06 -21.04 2.65
CA PRO A 208 5.68 -20.66 3.90
C PRO A 208 5.41 -21.70 5.00
N VAL A 209 6.47 -22.18 5.63
CA VAL A 209 6.41 -23.03 6.84
C VAL A 209 6.31 -22.12 8.05
N ARG A 210 5.17 -22.16 8.73
CA ARG A 210 4.90 -21.30 9.88
C ARG A 210 5.68 -21.75 11.10
N HIS A 211 6.10 -20.78 11.91
CA HIS A 211 6.69 -21.08 13.21
C HIS A 211 5.68 -21.85 14.09
N PRO A 212 6.02 -23.01 14.69
CA PRO A 212 5.07 -23.80 15.47
C PRO A 212 4.35 -23.00 16.55
N GLN A 213 5.06 -22.15 17.26
CA GLN A 213 4.49 -21.29 18.31
C GLN A 213 3.48 -20.27 17.79
N ILE A 214 3.62 -19.79 16.57
CA ILE A 214 2.60 -18.91 15.95
C ILE A 214 1.29 -19.69 15.68
N VAL A 215 1.40 -20.98 15.36
CA VAL A 215 0.21 -21.84 15.19
C VAL A 215 -0.49 -22.04 16.53
N GLU A 216 0.26 -22.23 17.62
CA GLU A 216 -0.28 -22.32 18.99
C GLU A 216 -0.96 -21.04 19.42
N VAL A 217 -0.33 -19.88 19.18
CA VAL A 217 -0.92 -18.55 19.41
C VAL A 217 -2.22 -18.39 18.63
N GLY A 218 -2.23 -18.76 17.34
CA GLY A 218 -3.42 -18.73 16.52
C GLY A 218 -4.56 -19.57 17.09
N ARG A 219 -4.25 -20.77 17.59
CA ARG A 219 -5.24 -21.64 18.26
C ARG A 219 -5.76 -21.04 19.55
N HIS A 220 -4.87 -20.47 20.37
CA HIS A 220 -5.23 -19.85 21.65
C HIS A 220 -6.25 -18.70 21.47
N TYR A 221 -6.00 -17.80 20.50
CA TYR A 221 -6.90 -16.69 20.22
C TYR A 221 -8.05 -17.05 19.29
N GLY A 222 -8.07 -18.23 18.67
CA GLY A 222 -9.10 -18.61 17.70
C GLY A 222 -8.95 -17.91 16.33
N MET A 223 -7.73 -17.53 15.96
CA MET A 223 -7.42 -16.85 14.69
C MET A 223 -6.44 -17.65 13.82
N GLN A 224 -6.42 -17.38 12.53
CA GLN A 224 -5.46 -17.97 11.61
C GLN A 224 -4.45 -16.91 11.17
N VAL A 225 -3.17 -17.19 11.38
CA VAL A 225 -2.10 -16.30 10.93
C VAL A 225 -1.69 -16.70 9.51
N HIS A 226 -1.78 -15.76 8.57
CA HIS A 226 -1.37 -15.90 7.18
C HIS A 226 -0.17 -15.01 6.90
N THR A 227 0.67 -15.46 5.98
CA THR A 227 1.75 -14.66 5.42
C THR A 227 1.42 -14.32 3.98
N CYS A 228 1.81 -13.13 3.55
CA CYS A 228 1.62 -12.70 2.16
C CYS A 228 2.33 -13.65 1.19
N VAL A 229 1.72 -13.90 0.05
CA VAL A 229 2.41 -14.55 -1.05
C VAL A 229 3.58 -13.64 -1.48
N PRO A 230 4.80 -14.17 -1.63
CA PRO A 230 5.91 -13.38 -2.14
C PRO A 230 5.52 -12.66 -3.43
N PHE A 231 5.82 -11.36 -3.51
CA PHE A 231 5.52 -10.49 -4.65
C PHE A 231 4.03 -10.13 -4.89
N ASP A 232 3.13 -10.32 -3.91
CA ASP A 232 1.77 -9.77 -3.97
C ASP A 232 1.63 -8.48 -3.13
N PRO A 233 1.91 -7.30 -3.71
CA PRO A 233 1.80 -6.02 -3.01
C PRO A 233 0.34 -5.56 -2.84
N GLU A 234 -0.63 -6.19 -3.51
CA GLU A 234 -2.03 -5.74 -3.45
C GLU A 234 -2.69 -6.09 -2.11
N SER A 235 -2.22 -7.14 -1.44
CA SER A 235 -2.75 -7.57 -0.15
C SER A 235 -2.31 -6.69 1.04
N LYS A 236 -1.30 -5.80 0.89
CA LYS A 236 -0.63 -5.08 1.98
C LYS A 236 -0.90 -3.58 2.10
N GLY A 237 -1.62 -2.97 1.18
CA GLY A 237 -1.75 -1.51 1.09
C GLY A 237 -2.17 -0.79 2.38
N GLY A 238 -2.88 -1.46 3.29
CA GLY A 238 -3.36 -0.88 4.54
C GLY A 238 -2.26 -0.70 5.61
N THR A 239 -1.44 -1.73 5.82
CA THR A 239 -0.34 -1.68 6.81
C THR A 239 0.83 -0.84 6.33
N GLU A 240 1.21 -0.92 5.05
CA GLU A 240 2.23 -0.04 4.47
C GLU A 240 1.86 1.44 4.65
N ALA A 241 0.60 1.79 4.39
CA ALA A 241 0.09 3.13 4.65
C ALA A 241 0.17 3.48 6.15
N THR A 242 -0.14 2.53 7.05
CA THR A 242 -0.08 2.74 8.50
C THR A 242 1.36 2.98 8.95
N VAL A 243 2.31 2.16 8.54
CA VAL A 243 3.74 2.35 8.82
C VAL A 243 4.22 3.71 8.31
N LYS A 244 3.84 4.07 7.08
CA LYS A 244 4.24 5.34 6.48
C LYS A 244 3.76 6.54 7.28
N ILE A 245 2.48 6.59 7.66
CA ILE A 245 1.93 7.72 8.42
C ILE A 245 2.44 7.73 9.87
N ALA A 246 2.61 6.57 10.50
CA ALA A 246 3.19 6.46 11.83
C ALA A 246 4.63 7.00 11.84
N LYS A 247 5.46 6.60 10.88
CA LYS A 247 6.83 7.15 10.76
C LYS A 247 6.84 8.65 10.49
N ALA A 248 5.96 9.14 9.64
CA ALA A 248 5.88 10.57 9.33
C ALA A 248 5.50 11.43 10.55
N ASP A 249 4.66 10.90 11.45
CA ASP A 249 4.19 11.64 12.63
C ASP A 249 5.03 11.37 13.88
N LEU A 250 5.63 10.19 14.03
CA LEU A 250 6.26 9.74 15.27
C LEU A 250 7.81 9.74 15.24
N VAL A 251 8.42 9.63 14.06
CA VAL A 251 9.89 9.69 13.96
C VAL A 251 10.30 11.16 13.77
N PRO A 252 11.12 11.73 14.66
CA PRO A 252 11.59 13.11 14.55
C PRO A 252 12.28 13.40 13.22
N THR A 253 11.83 14.44 12.54
CA THR A 253 12.39 14.91 11.27
C THR A 253 12.14 16.41 11.13
N ASP A 254 12.93 17.10 10.29
CA ASP A 254 12.68 18.51 9.95
C ASP A 254 11.31 18.76 9.32
N ALA A 255 10.69 17.71 8.74
CA ALA A 255 9.39 17.85 8.09
C ALA A 255 8.20 17.86 9.06
N ASN A 256 8.32 17.21 10.21
CA ASN A 256 7.25 17.15 11.22
C ASN A 256 7.54 18.02 12.45
N LEU A 257 8.74 18.63 12.52
CA LEU A 257 9.18 19.53 13.61
C LEU A 257 9.00 18.90 15.01
N ARG A 258 9.13 17.57 15.10
CA ARG A 258 9.04 16.85 16.36
C ARG A 258 10.41 16.83 17.02
N ASP A 259 10.45 17.12 18.31
CA ASP A 259 11.64 16.97 19.13
C ASP A 259 11.96 15.49 19.40
N ASP A 260 13.21 15.20 19.73
CA ASP A 260 13.63 13.88 20.18
C ASP A 260 12.94 13.51 21.49
N TYR A 261 12.61 12.26 21.66
CA TYR A 261 11.98 11.76 22.87
C TYR A 261 12.96 11.63 24.02
N ALA A 262 12.59 12.14 25.16
CA ALA A 262 13.40 12.05 26.39
C ALA A 262 13.38 10.65 27.01
N SER A 263 12.40 9.83 26.69
CA SER A 263 12.26 8.45 27.23
C SER A 263 11.40 7.56 26.33
N PHE A 264 11.48 6.26 26.56
CA PHE A 264 10.60 5.29 25.91
C PHE A 264 9.12 5.50 26.29
N ALA A 265 8.84 5.85 27.54
CA ALA A 265 7.47 6.13 28.03
C ALA A 265 6.85 7.33 27.29
N GLU A 266 7.65 8.34 26.94
CA GLU A 266 7.18 9.46 26.12
C GLU A 266 6.81 9.00 24.70
N LEU A 267 7.60 8.11 24.11
CA LEU A 267 7.31 7.51 22.81
C LEU A 267 6.03 6.65 22.89
N GLU A 268 5.82 5.89 23.98
CA GLU A 268 4.58 5.12 24.19
C GLU A 268 3.37 6.05 24.22
N THR A 269 3.41 7.12 25.02
CA THR A 269 2.35 8.14 25.07
C THR A 269 2.09 8.78 23.72
N ALA A 270 3.14 9.07 22.96
CA ALA A 270 3.01 9.64 21.62
C ALA A 270 2.35 8.66 20.64
N CYS A 271 2.67 7.36 20.72
CA CYS A 271 2.04 6.32 19.90
C CYS A 271 0.57 6.12 20.24
N GLU A 272 0.20 6.18 21.51
CA GLU A 272 -1.21 6.15 21.97
C GLU A 272 -1.97 7.36 21.44
N THR A 273 -1.44 8.56 21.65
CA THR A 273 -2.02 9.82 21.16
C THR A 273 -2.18 9.81 19.62
N PHE A 274 -1.18 9.31 18.90
CA PHE A 274 -1.26 9.14 17.45
C PHE A 274 -2.37 8.19 17.06
N THR A 275 -2.46 7.04 17.73
CA THR A 275 -3.47 6.00 17.48
C THR A 275 -4.87 6.55 17.67
N ASP A 276 -5.14 7.25 18.77
CA ASP A 276 -6.43 7.91 19.04
C ASP A 276 -6.75 8.97 17.99
N LYS A 277 -5.79 9.83 17.68
CA LYS A 277 -5.94 10.90 16.68
C LYS A 277 -6.29 10.39 15.29
N VAL A 278 -5.64 9.32 14.82
CA VAL A 278 -5.88 8.79 13.45
C VAL A 278 -7.20 8.03 13.37
N ASN A 279 -7.63 7.36 14.44
CA ASN A 279 -8.87 6.61 14.47
C ASN A 279 -10.10 7.48 14.68
N ALA A 280 -9.96 8.65 15.33
CA ALA A 280 -11.04 9.63 15.48
C ALA A 280 -11.27 10.46 14.20
N ARG A 281 -10.38 10.41 13.22
CA ARG A 281 -10.52 11.18 11.96
C ARG A 281 -11.25 10.39 10.89
N ARG A 282 -12.13 11.09 10.16
CA ARG A 282 -12.80 10.51 9.00
C ARG A 282 -11.80 10.01 7.95
N HIS A 283 -11.86 8.74 7.63
CA HIS A 283 -10.98 8.12 6.64
C HIS A 283 -11.38 8.55 5.23
N ARG A 284 -10.39 8.98 4.42
CA ARG A 284 -10.63 9.60 3.12
C ARG A 284 -11.36 8.68 2.13
N GLU A 285 -11.01 7.40 2.10
CA GLU A 285 -11.57 6.45 1.13
C GLU A 285 -12.91 5.87 1.56
N SER A 286 -13.03 5.45 2.83
CA SER A 286 -14.27 4.87 3.36
C SER A 286 -15.30 5.93 3.74
N ALA A 287 -14.89 7.20 3.87
CA ALA A 287 -15.69 8.31 4.38
C ALA A 287 -16.33 8.05 5.76
N ARG A 288 -15.77 7.10 6.54
CA ARG A 288 -16.20 6.74 7.89
C ARG A 288 -15.13 7.11 8.91
N VAL A 289 -15.51 7.31 10.16
CA VAL A 289 -14.59 7.43 11.29
C VAL A 289 -14.25 6.00 11.76
N PRO A 290 -12.96 5.61 11.80
CA PRO A 290 -12.56 4.25 12.17
C PRO A 290 -13.12 3.79 13.52
N ASP A 291 -13.08 4.61 14.57
CA ASP A 291 -13.60 4.27 15.88
C ASP A 291 -15.12 4.00 15.88
N GLU A 292 -15.89 4.77 15.12
CA GLU A 292 -17.33 4.53 14.94
C GLU A 292 -17.58 3.21 14.18
N ALA A 293 -16.80 2.96 13.13
CA ALA A 293 -16.89 1.72 12.37
C ALA A 293 -16.48 0.50 13.23
N LEU A 294 -15.52 0.64 14.15
CA LEU A 294 -15.12 -0.43 15.06
C LEU A 294 -16.29 -0.90 15.93
N VAL A 295 -17.18 -0.01 16.34
CA VAL A 295 -18.35 -0.39 17.14
C VAL A 295 -19.21 -1.43 16.42
N GLU A 296 -19.42 -1.23 15.10
CA GLU A 296 -20.14 -2.21 14.27
C GLU A 296 -19.33 -3.50 14.08
N GLU A 297 -18.01 -3.37 13.85
CA GLU A 297 -17.12 -4.50 13.57
C GLU A 297 -16.95 -5.41 14.77
N ARG A 298 -16.99 -4.88 16.00
CA ARG A 298 -16.91 -5.67 17.26
C ARG A 298 -17.93 -6.79 17.33
N ALA A 299 -19.13 -6.58 16.80
CA ALA A 299 -20.17 -7.62 16.75
C ALA A 299 -19.80 -8.84 15.87
N ARG A 300 -18.76 -8.73 15.07
CA ARG A 300 -18.24 -9.78 14.15
C ARG A 300 -16.88 -10.33 14.54
N LEU A 301 -16.24 -9.73 15.54
CA LEU A 301 -14.99 -10.26 16.11
C LEU A 301 -15.32 -11.46 17.02
N HIS A 302 -14.41 -12.42 17.06
CA HIS A 302 -14.49 -13.52 18.00
C HIS A 302 -14.20 -13.03 19.43
N VAL A 303 -14.70 -13.76 20.42
CA VAL A 303 -14.49 -13.43 21.83
C VAL A 303 -13.02 -13.59 22.20
N LEU A 304 -12.49 -12.64 22.95
CA LEU A 304 -11.16 -12.74 23.54
C LEU A 304 -11.09 -13.89 24.53
N PRO A 305 -10.00 -14.66 24.60
CA PRO A 305 -9.77 -15.63 25.67
C PRO A 305 -9.71 -14.92 27.01
N SER A 306 -10.05 -15.65 28.10
CA SER A 306 -10.06 -15.12 29.46
C SER A 306 -8.67 -14.75 30.00
N ALA A 307 -7.62 -15.27 29.40
CA ALA A 307 -6.24 -14.99 29.76
C ALA A 307 -5.40 -14.83 28.48
N PRO A 308 -4.37 -13.98 28.50
CA PRO A 308 -3.44 -13.86 27.39
C PRO A 308 -2.66 -15.16 27.18
N HIS A 309 -2.17 -15.38 25.96
CA HIS A 309 -1.22 -16.45 25.71
C HIS A 309 0.04 -16.25 26.57
N THR A 310 0.60 -17.34 27.13
CA THR A 310 1.72 -17.25 28.07
C THR A 310 2.92 -16.47 27.53
N MET A 311 3.17 -16.53 26.23
CA MET A 311 4.23 -15.75 25.60
C MET A 311 3.94 -14.23 25.53
N ALA A 312 2.69 -13.82 25.66
CA ALA A 312 2.33 -12.39 25.78
C ALA A 312 2.76 -11.79 27.12
N LEU A 313 2.98 -12.64 28.11
CA LEU A 313 3.50 -12.27 29.43
C LEU A 313 5.03 -12.12 29.45
N GLY A 314 5.70 -12.32 28.33
CA GLY A 314 7.16 -12.24 28.20
C GLY A 314 7.82 -13.58 27.91
N GLN A 315 9.08 -13.75 28.34
CA GLN A 315 9.82 -14.96 28.11
C GLN A 315 9.47 -16.04 29.13
N THR A 316 9.15 -17.24 28.68
CA THR A 316 9.02 -18.42 29.51
C THR A 316 10.39 -18.89 30.00
N ARG A 317 10.52 -19.22 31.28
CA ARG A 317 11.74 -19.74 31.89
C ARG A 317 11.40 -20.94 32.73
N SER A 318 12.24 -21.97 32.72
CA SER A 318 12.13 -23.08 33.63
C SER A 318 12.56 -22.64 35.04
N VAL A 319 11.82 -23.10 36.05
CA VAL A 319 12.18 -22.92 37.44
C VAL A 319 13.16 -24.02 37.83
N ASN A 320 14.32 -23.64 38.36
CA ASN A 320 15.29 -24.59 38.83
C ASN A 320 14.80 -25.26 40.15
N THR A 321 15.45 -26.36 40.49
CA THR A 321 15.16 -27.13 41.74
C THR A 321 15.37 -26.30 43.03
N ASP A 322 16.18 -25.24 42.98
CA ASP A 322 16.42 -24.28 44.07
C ASP A 322 15.38 -23.14 44.07
N GLN A 323 14.27 -23.30 43.35
CA GLN A 323 13.21 -22.31 43.23
C GLN A 323 13.69 -20.95 42.69
N THR A 324 14.64 -20.99 41.77
CA THR A 324 15.11 -19.78 41.06
C THR A 324 14.88 -19.86 39.57
N VAL A 325 14.71 -18.71 38.93
CA VAL A 325 14.76 -18.54 37.48
C VAL A 325 15.97 -17.71 37.13
N ARG A 326 16.64 -18.06 36.03
CA ARG A 326 17.74 -17.29 35.51
C ARG A 326 17.24 -16.40 34.39
N PHE A 327 17.48 -15.09 34.52
CA PHE A 327 17.19 -14.10 33.49
C PHE A 327 18.44 -13.22 33.27
N GLY A 328 18.96 -13.23 32.07
CA GLY A 328 20.30 -12.70 31.82
C GLY A 328 21.35 -13.41 32.66
N SER A 329 22.22 -12.67 33.33
CA SER A 329 23.23 -13.22 34.24
C SER A 329 22.76 -13.28 35.71
N VAL A 330 21.50 -12.94 35.99
CA VAL A 330 20.96 -12.82 37.37
C VAL A 330 20.00 -13.98 37.66
N ARG A 331 20.02 -14.46 38.93
CA ARG A 331 19.04 -15.42 39.46
C ARG A 331 18.00 -14.65 40.26
N TYR A 332 16.75 -14.98 40.05
CA TYR A 332 15.61 -14.41 40.75
C TYR A 332 14.87 -15.54 41.49
N SER A 333 14.51 -15.33 42.73
CA SER A 333 13.66 -16.26 43.45
C SER A 333 12.25 -16.27 42.86
N THR A 334 11.62 -17.43 42.78
CA THR A 334 10.22 -17.56 42.44
C THR A 334 9.33 -17.43 43.66
N PRO A 335 8.07 -17.02 43.50
CA PRO A 335 7.10 -17.07 44.59
C PRO A 335 6.94 -18.50 45.13
N PRO A 336 6.62 -18.65 46.44
CA PRO A 336 6.34 -19.97 47.01
C PRO A 336 5.23 -20.70 46.24
N GLY A 337 5.40 -22.01 46.01
CA GLY A 337 4.40 -22.85 45.35
C GLY A 337 4.55 -22.95 43.81
N VAL A 338 5.51 -22.29 43.21
CA VAL A 338 5.83 -22.52 41.78
C VAL A 338 6.66 -23.79 41.68
N ALA A 339 6.12 -24.80 40.99
CA ALA A 339 6.84 -26.08 40.81
C ALA A 339 8.07 -25.92 39.93
N ALA A 340 9.15 -26.61 40.26
CA ALA A 340 10.28 -26.77 39.34
C ALA A 340 9.85 -27.62 38.14
N GLY A 341 10.09 -27.13 36.93
CA GLY A 341 9.71 -27.79 35.68
C GLY A 341 10.73 -27.55 34.57
#